data_e564dfe4b1cb5006fc7c3b909c8406c1
#
_entry.id   e564dfe4b1cb5006fc7c3b909c8406c1
#
_cell.length_a   1.000
_cell.length_b   1.000
_cell.length_c   1.000
_cell.angle_alpha   90.00
_cell.angle_beta   90.00
_cell.angle_gamma   90.00
#
_symmetry.space_group_name_H-M   'P 1'
#
loop_
_entity.id
_entity.type
_entity.pdbx_description
1 polymer ?
#
loop_
_entity_poly.entity_id
_entity_poly.type
_entity_poly.pdbx_seq_one_letter_code
_entity_poly.pdbx_strand_id
1 'polypeptide(L)'
;MTQAQVHVRKAELTHAVLAHSPLGELADGAVRLKVESFSVTANNITYAVVGDGFGYWNFFPAPEGLGIVPMWGHAQVIESKCPDIAVGERVYGYLPMATHLDAVPGKVHPGGFSDMTDYRQPMSPVYNNYTRLSADPEHDPARENERMIYGPLFKTGFIIDYFMRSEEWFGAGQVVMTSASSKTAMGLASCAKQASPGIKRIGLTSAGNLDFVRSTGLYDEVVAYDDLGSIAAEPTVSVDFAGNAKLLASIHHHFGHALKYSCLVGATHIEERGSGFGGTASLPGPKPALFFAPDHFVAFFKEHGANEGGQMAAAAWRGFLKSVEGAVDIVPQKGLDAARTTFLEMVGGSVDPAKGIVIEP
;
A
#
# COMPACT_ATOMS: atom_id res chain seq x y z
N MET A 1 -24.70 11.33 18.51
CA MET A 1 -23.98 10.15 17.97
C MET A 1 -22.61 10.04 18.63
N THR A 2 -22.05 8.86 18.70
CA THR A 2 -20.73 8.58 19.29
C THR A 2 -19.85 7.98 18.21
N GLN A 3 -18.59 8.41 18.12
CA GLN A 3 -17.58 7.77 17.31
C GLN A 3 -16.68 6.88 18.17
N ALA A 4 -16.13 5.86 17.55
CA ALA A 4 -15.08 5.03 18.11
C ALA A 4 -13.83 5.10 17.24
N GLN A 5 -12.64 5.03 17.86
CA GLN A 5 -11.33 5.14 17.21
C GLN A 5 -10.36 4.18 17.87
N VAL A 6 -9.43 3.62 17.11
CA VAL A 6 -8.29 2.86 17.66
C VAL A 6 -7.09 3.78 17.77
N HIS A 7 -6.65 4.02 18.98
CA HIS A 7 -5.45 4.80 19.29
C HIS A 7 -4.27 3.86 19.54
N VAL A 8 -3.20 4.04 18.80
CA VAL A 8 -1.95 3.26 18.89
C VAL A 8 -0.88 4.12 19.56
N ARG A 9 -0.13 3.58 20.52
CA ARG A 9 1.02 4.27 21.11
C ARG A 9 2.15 4.35 20.11
N LYS A 10 2.56 5.56 19.70
CA LYS A 10 3.60 5.76 18.66
C LYS A 10 4.94 5.13 19.02
N ALA A 11 5.33 5.20 20.29
CA ALA A 11 6.58 4.63 20.80
C ALA A 11 6.52 3.10 21.01
N GLU A 12 5.31 2.49 20.99
CA GLU A 12 5.11 1.07 21.27
C GLU A 12 3.89 0.55 20.50
N LEU A 13 4.09 0.12 19.27
CA LEU A 13 3.01 -0.28 18.37
C LEU A 13 2.20 -1.50 18.85
N THR A 14 2.77 -2.27 19.77
CA THR A 14 2.09 -3.39 20.46
C THR A 14 1.04 -2.94 21.49
N HIS A 15 0.89 -1.62 21.68
CA HIS A 15 -0.11 -1.05 22.59
C HIS A 15 -1.14 -0.23 21.81
N ALA A 16 -2.36 -0.75 21.68
CA ALA A 16 -3.48 -0.10 21.04
C ALA A 16 -4.75 -0.20 21.90
N VAL A 17 -5.52 0.88 21.96
CA VAL A 17 -6.75 0.99 22.78
C VAL A 17 -7.91 1.50 21.94
N LEU A 18 -9.12 1.05 22.26
CA LEU A 18 -10.35 1.59 21.70
C LEU A 18 -10.79 2.82 22.53
N ALA A 19 -10.97 3.94 21.86
CA ALA A 19 -11.43 5.20 22.44
C ALA A 19 -12.80 5.56 21.87
N HIS A 20 -13.65 6.12 22.72
CA HIS A 20 -14.99 6.61 22.35
C HIS A 20 -15.09 8.10 22.67
N SER A 21 -15.70 8.86 21.76
CA SER A 21 -15.98 10.27 21.96
C SER A 21 -17.32 10.67 21.31
N PRO A 22 -18.03 11.68 21.81
CA PRO A 22 -19.19 12.21 21.10
C PRO A 22 -18.76 12.81 19.77
N LEU A 23 -19.59 12.63 18.73
CA LEU A 23 -19.46 13.40 17.49
C LEU A 23 -19.84 14.84 17.76
N GLY A 24 -18.96 15.78 17.44
CA GLY A 24 -19.22 17.20 17.51
C GLY A 24 -20.20 17.67 16.43
N GLU A 25 -20.53 18.97 16.43
CA GLU A 25 -21.23 19.58 15.31
C GLU A 25 -20.32 19.61 14.07
N LEU A 26 -20.88 19.28 12.91
CA LEU A 26 -20.14 19.35 11.64
C LEU A 26 -19.83 20.80 11.29
N ALA A 27 -18.59 21.10 10.91
CA ALA A 27 -18.18 22.43 10.49
C ALA A 27 -18.84 22.84 9.16
N ASP A 28 -19.00 24.15 8.94
CA ASP A 28 -19.53 24.66 7.66
C ASP A 28 -18.61 24.29 6.49
N GLY A 29 -19.20 23.86 5.39
CA GLY A 29 -18.49 23.37 4.22
C GLY A 29 -17.93 21.95 4.34
N ALA A 30 -17.99 21.32 5.53
CA ALA A 30 -17.52 19.97 5.75
C ALA A 30 -18.57 18.90 5.41
N VAL A 31 -18.09 17.65 5.29
CA VAL A 31 -18.91 16.45 5.20
C VAL A 31 -18.50 15.45 6.26
N ARG A 32 -19.47 14.71 6.79
CA ARG A 32 -19.23 13.59 7.72
C ARG A 32 -19.37 12.28 6.99
N LEU A 33 -18.29 11.54 6.97
CA LEU A 33 -18.19 10.20 6.42
C LEU A 33 -18.39 9.17 7.53
N LYS A 34 -19.32 8.24 7.34
CA LYS A 34 -19.37 6.98 8.10
C LYS A 34 -18.47 5.97 7.39
N VAL A 35 -17.49 5.45 8.07
CA VAL A 35 -16.64 4.38 7.54
C VAL A 35 -17.48 3.11 7.42
N GLU A 36 -17.58 2.56 6.22
CA GLU A 36 -18.33 1.33 5.95
C GLU A 36 -17.46 0.11 6.14
N SER A 37 -16.25 0.15 5.57
CA SER A 37 -15.29 -0.95 5.66
C SER A 37 -13.87 -0.49 5.29
N PHE A 38 -12.88 -1.20 5.79
CA PHE A 38 -11.47 -1.07 5.40
C PHE A 38 -10.74 -2.40 5.55
N SER A 39 -9.60 -2.56 4.89
CA SER A 39 -8.72 -3.72 5.09
C SER A 39 -7.59 -3.36 6.04
N VAL A 40 -7.23 -4.32 6.92
CA VAL A 40 -5.99 -4.27 7.71
C VAL A 40 -4.95 -5.13 7.00
N THR A 41 -3.84 -4.52 6.62
CA THR A 41 -2.77 -5.15 5.85
C THR A 41 -1.39 -4.81 6.42
N ALA A 42 -0.35 -5.51 5.99
CA ALA A 42 1.03 -5.19 6.36
C ALA A 42 1.44 -3.74 6.03
N ASN A 43 0.78 -3.11 5.04
CA ASN A 43 1.00 -1.71 4.69
C ASN A 43 0.64 -0.75 5.84
N ASN A 44 -0.38 -1.09 6.62
CA ASN A 44 -0.77 -0.29 7.80
C ASN A 44 0.30 -0.31 8.89
N ILE A 45 1.02 -1.45 9.02
CA ILE A 45 2.17 -1.54 9.93
C ILE A 45 3.31 -0.62 9.43
N THR A 46 3.55 -0.61 8.11
CA THR A 46 4.53 0.31 7.52
C THR A 46 4.17 1.76 7.82
N TYR A 47 2.90 2.16 7.66
CA TYR A 47 2.46 3.53 8.00
C TYR A 47 2.72 3.87 9.47
N ALA A 48 2.51 2.94 10.37
CA ALA A 48 2.77 3.14 11.80
C ALA A 48 4.28 3.26 12.10
N VAL A 49 5.11 2.37 11.55
CA VAL A 49 6.56 2.32 11.77
C VAL A 49 7.26 3.59 11.26
N VAL A 50 6.90 4.07 10.07
CA VAL A 50 7.51 5.27 9.48
C VAL A 50 6.67 6.53 9.74
N GLY A 51 5.73 6.47 10.67
CA GLY A 51 4.70 7.46 10.89
C GLY A 51 5.20 8.86 11.20
N ASP A 52 6.26 8.99 12.00
CA ASP A 52 6.88 10.29 12.30
C ASP A 52 7.74 10.76 11.11
N GLY A 53 8.57 9.89 10.54
CA GLY A 53 9.50 10.25 9.47
C GLY A 53 8.82 10.65 8.16
N PHE A 54 7.68 10.05 7.82
CA PHE A 54 6.91 10.34 6.60
C PHE A 54 5.59 11.07 6.87
N GLY A 55 5.32 11.44 8.12
CA GLY A 55 4.15 12.22 8.50
C GLY A 55 2.83 11.44 8.53
N TYR A 56 2.83 10.10 8.50
CA TYR A 56 1.58 9.33 8.48
C TYR A 56 0.73 9.51 9.74
N TRP A 57 1.33 9.81 10.89
CA TRP A 57 0.59 10.14 12.11
C TRP A 57 -0.16 11.49 12.05
N ASN A 58 0.15 12.32 11.06
CA ASN A 58 -0.48 13.65 10.92
C ASN A 58 -1.79 13.60 10.12
N PHE A 59 -2.14 12.46 9.49
CA PHE A 59 -3.39 12.36 8.73
C PHE A 59 -4.64 12.42 9.58
N PHE A 60 -4.58 11.91 10.81
CA PHE A 60 -5.73 11.86 11.72
C PHE A 60 -5.30 12.24 13.12
N PRO A 61 -5.80 13.37 13.66
CA PRO A 61 -5.44 13.86 14.98
C PRO A 61 -5.78 12.85 16.08
N ALA A 62 -4.85 12.67 17.01
CA ALA A 62 -4.98 11.85 18.19
C ALA A 62 -4.35 12.58 19.41
N PRO A 63 -4.64 12.19 20.66
CA PRO A 63 -3.97 12.72 21.84
C PRO A 63 -2.44 12.53 21.76
N GLU A 64 -1.70 13.36 22.52
CA GLU A 64 -0.23 13.32 22.55
C GLU A 64 0.29 11.91 22.86
N GLY A 65 1.34 11.49 22.13
CA GLY A 65 1.94 10.16 22.24
C GLY A 65 1.14 9.04 21.58
N LEU A 66 -0.07 9.32 21.10
CA LEU A 66 -0.93 8.37 20.38
C LEU A 66 -1.06 8.76 18.91
N GLY A 67 -1.47 7.80 18.09
CA GLY A 67 -1.77 8.01 16.68
C GLY A 67 -2.94 7.14 16.23
N ILE A 68 -3.58 7.53 15.14
CA ILE A 68 -4.59 6.72 14.46
C ILE A 68 -3.96 6.23 13.15
N VAL A 69 -3.91 4.91 12.99
CA VAL A 69 -3.32 4.31 11.80
C VAL A 69 -4.25 4.53 10.61
N PRO A 70 -3.75 5.05 9.48
CA PRO A 70 -4.56 5.21 8.29
C PRO A 70 -4.89 3.88 7.62
N MET A 71 -6.10 3.80 7.07
CA MET A 71 -6.66 2.64 6.38
C MET A 71 -7.17 3.04 5.00
N TRP A 72 -7.10 2.13 4.04
CA TRP A 72 -7.80 2.28 2.77
C TRP A 72 -9.14 1.57 2.82
N GLY A 73 -10.20 2.28 2.48
CA GLY A 73 -11.54 1.74 2.64
C GLY A 73 -12.64 2.54 1.97
N HIS A 74 -13.85 2.11 2.22
CA HIS A 74 -15.08 2.71 1.73
C HIS A 74 -15.80 3.46 2.86
N ALA A 75 -16.41 4.58 2.51
CA ALA A 75 -17.20 5.36 3.43
C ALA A 75 -18.42 5.97 2.72
N GLN A 76 -19.47 6.28 3.49
CA GLN A 76 -20.66 6.95 3.02
C GLN A 76 -20.81 8.31 3.68
N VAL A 77 -21.18 9.32 2.90
CA VAL A 77 -21.56 10.63 3.41
C VAL A 77 -22.89 10.53 4.18
N ILE A 78 -22.88 10.76 5.48
CA ILE A 78 -24.07 10.72 6.34
C ILE A 78 -24.57 12.10 6.76
N GLU A 79 -23.73 13.12 6.66
CA GLU A 79 -24.06 14.52 6.91
C GLU A 79 -23.22 15.40 5.98
N SER A 80 -23.79 16.43 5.39
CA SER A 80 -23.09 17.35 4.49
C SER A 80 -23.52 18.79 4.71
N LYS A 81 -22.52 19.67 4.88
CA LYS A 81 -22.66 21.14 4.81
C LYS A 81 -21.93 21.68 3.56
N CYS A 82 -21.49 20.78 2.64
CA CYS A 82 -20.89 21.11 1.35
C CYS A 82 -21.94 20.97 0.24
N PRO A 83 -22.25 22.04 -0.52
CA PRO A 83 -23.34 21.98 -1.54
C PRO A 83 -23.04 21.00 -2.70
N ASP A 84 -21.78 20.71 -2.95
CA ASP A 84 -21.35 19.88 -4.07
C ASP A 84 -21.22 18.37 -3.73
N ILE A 85 -21.50 18.00 -2.48
CA ILE A 85 -21.43 16.62 -1.98
C ILE A 85 -22.76 16.26 -1.32
N ALA A 86 -23.46 15.27 -1.87
CA ALA A 86 -24.76 14.85 -1.34
C ALA A 86 -24.63 13.78 -0.24
N VAL A 87 -25.55 13.82 0.72
CA VAL A 87 -25.74 12.71 1.67
C VAL A 87 -26.12 11.45 0.90
N GLY A 88 -25.53 10.32 1.27
CA GLY A 88 -25.69 9.03 0.59
C GLY A 88 -24.60 8.73 -0.43
N GLU A 89 -23.79 9.70 -0.85
CA GLU A 89 -22.65 9.42 -1.72
C GLU A 89 -21.68 8.47 -1.04
N ARG A 90 -21.17 7.49 -1.80
CA ARG A 90 -20.14 6.56 -1.35
C ARG A 90 -18.79 6.89 -1.98
N VAL A 91 -17.75 6.82 -1.18
CA VAL A 91 -16.38 7.14 -1.58
C VAL A 91 -15.40 6.06 -1.18
N TYR A 92 -14.30 5.96 -1.93
CA TYR A 92 -13.12 5.21 -1.57
C TYR A 92 -11.96 6.17 -1.29
N GLY A 93 -11.21 5.92 -0.22
CA GLY A 93 -10.08 6.80 0.13
C GLY A 93 -9.35 6.38 1.39
N TYR A 94 -8.54 7.32 1.90
CA TYR A 94 -7.66 7.15 3.04
C TYR A 94 -8.40 7.56 4.32
N LEU A 95 -8.80 6.58 5.11
CA LEU A 95 -9.69 6.69 6.27
C LEU A 95 -8.93 6.43 7.58
N PRO A 96 -9.41 6.94 8.72
CA PRO A 96 -8.87 6.56 10.02
C PRO A 96 -9.30 5.14 10.40
N MET A 97 -8.55 4.47 11.28
CA MET A 97 -9.03 3.27 11.98
C MET A 97 -10.10 3.70 13.02
N ALA A 98 -11.27 4.08 12.51
CA ALA A 98 -12.37 4.70 13.25
C ALA A 98 -13.72 4.44 12.57
N THR A 99 -14.82 4.79 13.24
CA THR A 99 -16.17 4.67 12.67
C THR A 99 -16.57 5.88 11.80
N HIS A 100 -15.93 7.04 11.98
CA HIS A 100 -16.31 8.28 11.29
C HIS A 100 -15.07 9.12 10.94
N LEU A 101 -15.24 9.98 9.94
CA LEU A 101 -14.30 11.03 9.55
C LEU A 101 -15.07 12.28 9.13
N ASP A 102 -14.71 13.44 9.69
CA ASP A 102 -15.13 14.73 9.16
C ASP A 102 -14.05 15.22 8.19
N ALA A 103 -14.43 15.55 6.96
CA ALA A 103 -13.54 16.03 5.91
C ALA A 103 -14.02 17.38 5.37
N VAL A 104 -13.09 18.21 4.91
CA VAL A 104 -13.38 19.51 4.27
C VAL A 104 -13.16 19.36 2.75
N PRO A 105 -14.22 19.10 1.96
CA PRO A 105 -14.07 18.91 0.53
C PRO A 105 -13.56 20.17 -0.17
N GLY A 106 -12.58 19.98 -1.03
CA GLY A 106 -12.16 20.98 -2.00
C GLY A 106 -11.76 20.32 -3.30
N LYS A 107 -11.50 21.10 -4.35
CA LYS A 107 -11.22 20.60 -5.70
C LYS A 107 -12.26 19.56 -6.15
N VAL A 108 -13.53 19.83 -5.81
CA VAL A 108 -14.64 18.91 -6.11
C VAL A 108 -14.81 18.80 -7.60
N HIS A 109 -14.94 17.57 -8.10
CA HIS A 109 -15.16 17.24 -9.50
C HIS A 109 -16.02 15.97 -9.61
N PRO A 110 -16.53 15.60 -10.80
CA PRO A 110 -17.41 14.42 -10.94
C PRO A 110 -16.80 13.11 -10.38
N GLY A 111 -15.49 12.93 -10.47
CA GLY A 111 -14.79 11.73 -9.99
C GLY A 111 -14.49 11.73 -8.48
N GLY A 112 -14.66 12.84 -7.75
CA GLY A 112 -14.34 12.89 -6.33
C GLY A 112 -14.01 14.28 -5.79
N PHE A 113 -13.27 14.31 -4.68
CA PHE A 113 -12.82 15.55 -4.03
C PHE A 113 -11.51 15.30 -3.26
N SER A 114 -10.81 16.39 -2.94
CA SER A 114 -9.68 16.35 -2.01
C SER A 114 -10.10 16.85 -0.64
N ASP A 115 -9.66 16.20 0.43
CA ASP A 115 -9.80 16.73 1.78
C ASP A 115 -8.79 17.87 1.97
N MET A 116 -9.32 19.06 2.21
CA MET A 116 -8.55 20.30 2.38
C MET A 116 -8.35 20.69 3.85
N THR A 117 -8.59 19.75 4.78
CA THR A 117 -8.34 19.99 6.22
C THR A 117 -6.87 20.41 6.42
N ASP A 118 -6.63 21.48 7.17
CA ASP A 118 -5.35 22.17 7.26
C ASP A 118 -4.19 21.25 7.66
N TYR A 119 -4.40 20.37 8.65
CA TYR A 119 -3.37 19.46 9.14
C TYR A 119 -2.96 18.38 8.11
N ARG A 120 -3.75 18.18 7.05
CA ARG A 120 -3.45 17.24 5.95
C ARG A 120 -2.72 17.87 4.77
N GLN A 121 -2.68 19.20 4.67
CA GLN A 121 -2.10 19.89 3.51
C GLN A 121 -0.59 19.68 3.35
N PRO A 122 0.22 19.55 4.42
CA PRO A 122 1.65 19.27 4.29
C PRO A 122 1.99 17.87 3.72
N MET A 123 1.03 16.93 3.72
CA MET A 123 1.24 15.56 3.24
C MET A 123 0.96 15.41 1.75
N SER A 124 1.42 14.29 1.17
CA SER A 124 1.21 14.01 -0.25
C SER A 124 -0.27 14.05 -0.64
N PRO A 125 -0.67 14.81 -1.67
CA PRO A 125 -2.05 14.95 -2.10
C PRO A 125 -2.70 13.63 -2.54
N VAL A 126 -1.92 12.61 -2.86
CA VAL A 126 -2.42 11.27 -3.21
C VAL A 126 -3.30 10.69 -2.10
N TYR A 127 -2.96 10.94 -0.83
CA TYR A 127 -3.70 10.44 0.33
C TYR A 127 -4.90 11.30 0.72
N ASN A 128 -5.02 12.51 0.13
CA ASN A 128 -6.12 13.43 0.44
C ASN A 128 -7.32 13.27 -0.50
N ASN A 129 -7.19 12.45 -1.56
CA ASN A 129 -8.24 12.27 -2.55
C ASN A 129 -9.23 11.19 -2.13
N TYR A 130 -10.53 11.53 -2.26
CA TYR A 130 -11.66 10.61 -2.10
C TYR A 130 -12.33 10.44 -3.46
N THR A 131 -12.37 9.21 -3.96
CA THR A 131 -12.97 8.88 -5.26
C THR A 131 -14.43 8.51 -5.07
N ARG A 132 -15.36 9.14 -5.78
CA ARG A 132 -16.77 8.77 -5.82
C ARG A 132 -16.92 7.41 -6.50
N LEU A 133 -17.53 6.44 -5.83
CA LEU A 133 -17.70 5.09 -6.38
C LEU A 133 -18.54 5.10 -7.67
N SER A 134 -19.51 6.03 -7.78
CA SER A 134 -20.39 6.17 -8.96
C SER A 134 -19.66 6.60 -10.24
N ALA A 135 -18.47 7.18 -10.13
CA ALA A 135 -17.69 7.69 -11.26
C ALA A 135 -16.28 7.06 -11.35
N ASP A 136 -16.03 6.02 -10.58
CA ASP A 136 -14.72 5.37 -10.49
C ASP A 136 -14.59 4.21 -11.49
N PRO A 137 -13.69 4.30 -12.48
CA PRO A 137 -13.50 3.24 -13.46
C PRO A 137 -12.89 1.94 -12.89
N GLU A 138 -12.32 2.00 -11.67
CA GLU A 138 -11.79 0.84 -10.95
C GLU A 138 -12.84 0.17 -10.05
N HIS A 139 -14.00 0.81 -9.82
CA HIS A 139 -15.01 0.30 -8.91
C HIS A 139 -15.81 -0.85 -9.54
N ASP A 140 -15.84 -1.95 -8.81
CA ASP A 140 -16.71 -3.09 -9.04
C ASP A 140 -17.37 -3.45 -7.68
N PRO A 141 -18.71 -3.30 -7.56
CA PRO A 141 -19.41 -3.60 -6.31
C PRO A 141 -19.20 -5.04 -5.80
N ALA A 142 -18.93 -6.00 -6.70
CA ALA A 142 -18.66 -7.38 -6.32
C ALA A 142 -17.23 -7.59 -5.78
N ARG A 143 -16.35 -6.59 -5.94
CA ARG A 143 -14.92 -6.69 -5.63
C ARG A 143 -14.40 -5.57 -4.72
N GLU A 144 -15.27 -4.98 -3.93
CA GLU A 144 -14.89 -3.93 -2.96
C GLU A 144 -13.90 -4.44 -1.91
N ASN A 145 -14.03 -5.70 -1.51
CA ASN A 145 -13.10 -6.32 -0.56
C ASN A 145 -11.69 -6.47 -1.13
N GLU A 146 -11.58 -6.99 -2.36
CA GLU A 146 -10.29 -7.11 -3.05
C GLU A 146 -9.66 -5.73 -3.28
N ARG A 147 -10.48 -4.72 -3.56
CA ARG A 147 -10.00 -3.35 -3.72
C ARG A 147 -9.33 -2.84 -2.45
N MET A 148 -9.91 -3.07 -1.28
CA MET A 148 -9.32 -2.66 0.00
C MET A 148 -8.04 -3.43 0.33
N ILE A 149 -8.02 -4.74 0.03
CA ILE A 149 -6.88 -5.63 0.31
C ILE A 149 -5.70 -5.35 -0.63
N TYR A 150 -5.98 -5.20 -1.92
CA TYR A 150 -4.94 -5.14 -2.94
C TYR A 150 -4.71 -3.74 -3.50
N GLY A 151 -5.74 -2.90 -3.60
CA GLY A 151 -5.72 -1.68 -4.40
C GLY A 151 -4.53 -0.76 -4.14
N PRO A 152 -4.25 -0.35 -2.90
CA PRO A 152 -3.13 0.53 -2.60
C PRO A 152 -1.78 -0.10 -2.93
N LEU A 153 -1.65 -1.41 -2.66
CA LEU A 153 -0.44 -2.19 -2.85
C LEU A 153 -0.22 -2.50 -4.34
N PHE A 154 -1.30 -2.84 -5.06
CA PHE A 154 -1.28 -3.00 -6.51
C PHE A 154 -0.82 -1.71 -7.21
N LYS A 155 -1.37 -0.54 -6.81
CA LYS A 155 -0.97 0.75 -7.39
C LYS A 155 0.54 0.98 -7.27
N THR A 156 1.12 0.65 -6.12
CA THR A 156 2.58 0.71 -5.96
C THR A 156 3.30 -0.24 -6.93
N GLY A 157 2.83 -1.47 -7.06
CA GLY A 157 3.39 -2.43 -8.04
C GLY A 157 3.26 -1.96 -9.49
N PHE A 158 2.11 -1.39 -9.86
CA PHE A 158 1.85 -0.80 -11.16
C PHE A 158 2.82 0.33 -11.51
N ILE A 159 3.01 1.28 -10.59
CA ILE A 159 3.89 2.41 -10.88
C ILE A 159 5.36 2.03 -10.89
N ILE A 160 5.77 0.99 -10.15
CA ILE A 160 7.12 0.42 -10.24
C ILE A 160 7.31 -0.23 -11.62
N ASP A 161 6.36 -1.05 -12.09
CA ASP A 161 6.41 -1.66 -13.43
C ASP A 161 6.50 -0.59 -14.53
N TYR A 162 5.68 0.46 -14.43
CA TYR A 162 5.72 1.58 -15.35
C TYR A 162 7.11 2.23 -15.40
N PHE A 163 7.67 2.54 -14.24
CA PHE A 163 9.03 3.10 -14.12
C PHE A 163 10.10 2.14 -14.70
N MET A 164 10.05 0.85 -14.36
CA MET A 164 11.01 -0.12 -14.87
C MET A 164 10.96 -0.22 -16.40
N ARG A 165 9.76 -0.18 -16.98
CA ARG A 165 9.59 -0.19 -18.44
C ARG A 165 10.08 1.10 -19.11
N SER A 166 9.86 2.27 -18.50
CA SER A 166 10.38 3.53 -19.03
C SER A 166 11.92 3.58 -19.05
N GLU A 167 12.56 2.85 -18.14
CA GLU A 167 14.02 2.67 -18.07
C GLU A 167 14.50 1.38 -18.80
N GLU A 168 13.66 0.78 -19.67
CA GLU A 168 13.97 -0.46 -20.40
C GLU A 168 14.53 -1.58 -19.49
N TRP A 169 14.02 -1.66 -18.24
CA TRP A 169 14.50 -2.57 -17.20
C TRP A 169 16.02 -2.46 -16.96
N PHE A 170 16.61 -1.31 -17.23
CA PHE A 170 18.07 -1.06 -17.10
C PHE A 170 18.93 -2.08 -17.92
N GLY A 171 18.37 -2.64 -19.00
CA GLY A 171 18.99 -3.67 -19.80
C GLY A 171 19.05 -5.05 -19.14
N ALA A 172 18.25 -5.30 -18.10
CA ALA A 172 18.15 -6.60 -17.44
C ALA A 172 17.19 -7.55 -18.18
N GLY A 173 17.48 -8.85 -18.14
CA GLY A 173 16.59 -9.91 -18.61
C GLY A 173 15.73 -10.53 -17.51
N GLN A 174 16.00 -10.23 -16.24
CA GLN A 174 15.26 -10.77 -15.10
C GLN A 174 15.09 -9.74 -13.99
N VAL A 175 14.03 -9.94 -13.21
CA VAL A 175 13.75 -9.16 -11.99
C VAL A 175 13.60 -10.08 -10.79
N VAL A 176 14.34 -9.80 -9.71
CA VAL A 176 14.20 -10.47 -8.41
C VAL A 176 13.37 -9.59 -7.48
N MET A 177 12.28 -10.13 -7.00
CA MET A 177 11.35 -9.46 -6.09
C MET A 177 11.38 -10.13 -4.71
N THR A 178 11.85 -9.43 -3.68
CA THR A 178 11.81 -9.95 -2.31
C THR A 178 10.40 -9.87 -1.74
N SER A 179 10.11 -10.58 -0.66
CA SER A 179 8.76 -10.70 -0.09
C SER A 179 7.72 -11.01 -1.17
N ALA A 180 7.98 -12.01 -2.02
CA ALA A 180 7.13 -12.35 -3.16
C ALA A 180 5.69 -12.71 -2.79
N SER A 181 5.41 -13.05 -1.51
CA SER A 181 4.07 -13.23 -0.96
C SER A 181 3.33 -11.92 -0.65
N SER A 182 4.03 -10.77 -0.70
CA SER A 182 3.38 -9.47 -0.44
C SER A 182 2.50 -9.04 -1.62
N LYS A 183 1.38 -8.40 -1.30
CA LYS A 183 0.43 -7.89 -2.31
C LYS A 183 1.08 -6.91 -3.28
N THR A 184 2.08 -6.13 -2.84
CA THR A 184 2.82 -5.19 -3.70
C THR A 184 3.70 -5.94 -4.70
N ALA A 185 4.44 -6.96 -4.26
CA ALA A 185 5.24 -7.80 -5.15
C ALA A 185 4.36 -8.54 -6.16
N MET A 186 3.21 -9.08 -5.71
CA MET A 186 2.22 -9.71 -6.60
C MET A 186 1.68 -8.71 -7.64
N GLY A 187 1.44 -7.46 -7.26
CA GLY A 187 1.02 -6.38 -8.17
C GLY A 187 2.07 -6.12 -9.26
N LEU A 188 3.33 -5.93 -8.87
CA LEU A 188 4.45 -5.76 -9.80
C LEU A 188 4.60 -6.98 -10.72
N ALA A 189 4.59 -8.19 -10.16
CA ALA A 189 4.75 -9.42 -10.94
C ALA A 189 3.63 -9.60 -11.98
N SER A 190 2.38 -9.25 -11.62
CA SER A 190 1.25 -9.29 -12.55
C SER A 190 1.39 -8.26 -13.67
N CYS A 191 1.77 -7.01 -13.36
CA CYS A 191 1.98 -5.97 -14.36
C CYS A 191 3.12 -6.36 -15.31
N ALA A 192 4.26 -6.81 -14.78
CA ALA A 192 5.39 -7.25 -15.58
C ALA A 192 5.04 -8.47 -16.47
N LYS A 193 4.24 -9.42 -15.95
CA LYS A 193 3.75 -10.56 -16.74
C LYS A 193 2.94 -10.13 -17.95
N GLN A 194 2.14 -9.07 -17.81
CA GLN A 194 1.27 -8.58 -18.88
C GLN A 194 2.01 -7.66 -19.86
N ALA A 195 2.85 -6.76 -19.35
CA ALA A 195 3.46 -5.69 -20.15
C ALA A 195 4.91 -5.96 -20.58
N SER A 196 5.60 -6.88 -19.91
CA SER A 196 7.02 -7.21 -20.17
C SER A 196 7.26 -8.73 -20.18
N PRO A 197 6.61 -9.48 -21.10
CA PRO A 197 6.69 -10.95 -21.10
C PRO A 197 8.10 -11.50 -21.31
N GLY A 198 9.02 -10.69 -21.83
CA GLY A 198 10.45 -11.05 -21.99
C GLY A 198 11.28 -10.94 -20.71
N ILE A 199 10.75 -10.35 -19.64
CA ILE A 199 11.43 -10.24 -18.34
C ILE A 199 11.08 -11.46 -17.49
N LYS A 200 12.08 -12.24 -17.10
CA LYS A 200 11.91 -13.35 -16.16
C LYS A 200 11.63 -12.82 -14.75
N ARG A 201 10.50 -13.21 -14.15
CA ARG A 201 10.07 -12.79 -12.82
C ARG A 201 10.44 -13.83 -11.77
N ILE A 202 11.34 -13.48 -10.86
CA ILE A 202 11.82 -14.36 -9.80
C ILE A 202 11.28 -13.89 -8.47
N GLY A 203 10.44 -14.69 -7.84
CA GLY A 203 9.89 -14.42 -6.50
C GLY A 203 10.78 -14.99 -5.42
N LEU A 204 11.35 -14.12 -4.58
CA LEU A 204 12.18 -14.50 -3.46
C LEU A 204 11.36 -14.36 -2.17
N THR A 205 11.24 -15.44 -1.38
CA THR A 205 10.35 -15.49 -0.21
C THR A 205 10.90 -16.38 0.90
N SER A 206 10.26 -16.38 2.09
CA SER A 206 10.58 -17.34 3.14
C SER A 206 10.14 -18.76 2.77
N ALA A 207 10.81 -19.78 3.33
CA ALA A 207 10.49 -21.17 3.04
C ALA A 207 9.02 -21.52 3.31
N GLY A 208 8.40 -20.95 4.37
CA GLY A 208 7.00 -21.17 4.70
C GLY A 208 5.98 -20.60 3.70
N ASN A 209 6.40 -19.67 2.83
CA ASN A 209 5.52 -19.03 1.86
C ASN A 209 5.69 -19.54 0.42
N LEU A 210 6.60 -20.50 0.18
CA LEU A 210 6.92 -21.00 -1.16
C LEU A 210 5.67 -21.51 -1.89
N ASP A 211 4.87 -22.35 -1.24
CA ASP A 211 3.69 -22.97 -1.86
C ASP A 211 2.63 -21.93 -2.19
N PHE A 212 2.39 -20.97 -1.28
CA PHE A 212 1.51 -19.84 -1.57
C PHE A 212 1.99 -19.04 -2.77
N VAL A 213 3.27 -18.65 -2.82
CA VAL A 213 3.81 -17.84 -3.92
C VAL A 213 3.75 -18.60 -5.25
N ARG A 214 4.05 -19.90 -5.26
CA ARG A 214 3.94 -20.76 -6.45
C ARG A 214 2.48 -20.86 -6.93
N SER A 215 1.53 -21.01 -6.01
CA SER A 215 0.10 -21.15 -6.35
C SER A 215 -0.46 -19.91 -7.04
N THR A 216 0.12 -18.72 -6.84
CA THR A 216 -0.31 -17.49 -7.53
C THR A 216 -0.07 -17.51 -9.03
N GLY A 217 0.91 -18.30 -9.52
CA GLY A 217 1.27 -18.36 -10.94
C GLY A 217 1.82 -17.06 -11.53
N LEU A 218 2.21 -16.09 -10.68
CA LEU A 218 2.70 -14.77 -11.11
C LEU A 218 4.18 -14.76 -11.47
N TYR A 219 4.96 -15.68 -10.91
CA TYR A 219 6.41 -15.76 -11.04
C TYR A 219 6.80 -16.91 -11.96
N ASP A 220 7.87 -16.72 -12.72
CA ASP A 220 8.46 -17.77 -13.55
C ASP A 220 9.30 -18.75 -12.72
N GLU A 221 9.88 -18.22 -11.63
CA GLU A 221 10.66 -18.97 -10.66
C GLU A 221 10.36 -18.48 -9.23
N VAL A 222 10.28 -19.39 -8.26
CA VAL A 222 10.05 -19.07 -6.84
C VAL A 222 11.13 -19.74 -6.01
N VAL A 223 11.90 -18.93 -5.29
CA VAL A 223 13.11 -19.34 -4.56
C VAL A 223 13.02 -18.93 -3.09
N ALA A 224 13.47 -19.78 -2.18
CA ALA A 224 13.61 -19.41 -0.78
C ALA A 224 14.78 -18.44 -0.57
N TYR A 225 14.71 -17.60 0.47
CA TYR A 225 15.81 -16.67 0.79
C TYR A 225 17.16 -17.39 0.94
N ASP A 226 17.15 -18.57 1.56
CA ASP A 226 18.36 -19.35 1.82
C ASP A 226 18.94 -19.98 0.54
N ASP A 227 18.14 -20.11 -0.52
CA ASP A 227 18.52 -20.68 -1.80
C ASP A 227 18.84 -19.62 -2.87
N LEU A 228 19.02 -18.34 -2.47
CA LEU A 228 19.36 -17.23 -3.36
C LEU A 228 20.48 -17.58 -4.35
N GLY A 229 21.47 -18.36 -3.92
CA GLY A 229 22.61 -18.79 -4.73
C GLY A 229 22.24 -19.68 -5.93
N SER A 230 21.02 -20.21 -6.00
CA SER A 230 20.54 -21.02 -7.13
C SER A 230 20.11 -20.17 -8.33
N ILE A 231 19.86 -18.88 -8.14
CA ILE A 231 19.44 -17.96 -9.21
C ILE A 231 20.63 -17.65 -10.12
N ALA A 232 20.44 -17.75 -11.43
CA ALA A 232 21.49 -17.43 -12.40
C ALA A 232 21.93 -15.95 -12.27
N ALA A 233 23.24 -15.71 -12.19
CA ALA A 233 23.82 -14.36 -12.08
C ALA A 233 23.87 -13.65 -13.46
N GLU A 234 22.70 -13.48 -14.07
CA GLU A 234 22.48 -12.75 -15.33
C GLU A 234 22.15 -11.26 -15.05
N PRO A 235 22.09 -10.39 -16.08
CA PRO A 235 21.65 -9.00 -15.90
C PRO A 235 20.31 -8.92 -15.21
N THR A 236 20.30 -8.36 -13.99
CA THR A 236 19.18 -8.42 -13.02
C THR A 236 18.82 -7.03 -12.47
N VAL A 237 17.52 -6.78 -12.33
CA VAL A 237 16.99 -5.73 -11.45
C VAL A 237 16.52 -6.38 -10.15
N SER A 238 16.82 -5.79 -9.00
CA SER A 238 16.22 -6.20 -7.73
C SER A 238 15.19 -5.19 -7.25
N VAL A 239 14.04 -5.67 -6.76
CA VAL A 239 13.01 -4.85 -6.11
C VAL A 239 12.78 -5.38 -4.70
N ASP A 240 13.23 -4.62 -3.72
CA ASP A 240 13.20 -5.02 -2.33
C ASP A 240 11.93 -4.51 -1.63
N PHE A 241 11.01 -5.43 -1.34
CA PHE A 241 9.82 -5.21 -0.55
C PHE A 241 9.99 -5.67 0.91
N ALA A 242 11.02 -6.45 1.21
CA ALA A 242 11.26 -6.99 2.54
C ALA A 242 11.86 -5.97 3.52
N GLY A 243 12.69 -5.06 3.01
CA GLY A 243 13.43 -4.09 3.82
C GLY A 243 14.48 -4.73 4.75
N ASN A 244 14.92 -5.96 4.46
CA ASN A 244 15.90 -6.69 5.25
C ASN A 244 17.32 -6.41 4.75
N ALA A 245 18.13 -5.74 5.57
CA ALA A 245 19.48 -5.32 5.20
C ALA A 245 20.43 -6.51 4.88
N LYS A 246 20.29 -7.64 5.58
CA LYS A 246 21.11 -8.85 5.31
C LYS A 246 20.75 -9.47 3.98
N LEU A 247 19.46 -9.59 3.68
CA LEU A 247 18.98 -10.11 2.40
C LEU A 247 19.41 -9.20 1.25
N LEU A 248 19.27 -7.88 1.40
CA LEU A 248 19.74 -6.90 0.43
C LEU A 248 21.23 -7.07 0.15
N ALA A 249 22.05 -7.17 1.19
CA ALA A 249 23.49 -7.42 1.05
C ALA A 249 23.78 -8.74 0.32
N SER A 250 23.07 -9.82 0.64
CA SER A 250 23.20 -11.11 -0.02
C SER A 250 22.87 -11.02 -1.53
N ILE A 251 21.82 -10.29 -1.92
CA ILE A 251 21.44 -10.04 -3.31
C ILE A 251 22.58 -9.30 -4.04
N HIS A 252 23.09 -8.22 -3.43
CA HIS A 252 24.18 -7.44 -4.01
C HIS A 252 25.47 -8.28 -4.19
N HIS A 253 25.82 -9.10 -3.21
CA HIS A 253 26.99 -9.97 -3.31
C HIS A 253 26.79 -11.08 -4.32
N HIS A 254 25.59 -11.65 -4.44
CA HIS A 254 25.31 -12.72 -5.41
C HIS A 254 25.39 -12.24 -6.85
N PHE A 255 24.73 -11.11 -7.17
CA PHE A 255 24.68 -10.60 -8.55
C PHE A 255 25.89 -9.72 -8.90
N GLY A 256 26.50 -9.02 -7.93
CA GLY A 256 27.63 -8.14 -8.17
C GLY A 256 27.39 -7.17 -9.34
N HIS A 257 28.22 -7.23 -10.38
CA HIS A 257 28.09 -6.40 -11.59
C HIS A 257 26.92 -6.78 -12.51
N ALA A 258 26.35 -7.97 -12.34
CA ALA A 258 25.13 -8.35 -13.06
C ALA A 258 23.90 -7.63 -12.53
N LEU A 259 23.91 -7.13 -11.27
CA LEU A 259 22.86 -6.26 -10.77
C LEU A 259 22.90 -4.92 -11.50
N LYS A 260 21.82 -4.58 -12.21
CA LYS A 260 21.72 -3.35 -13.03
C LYS A 260 21.06 -2.21 -12.29
N TYR A 261 20.08 -2.53 -11.44
CA TYR A 261 19.37 -1.56 -10.59
C TYR A 261 18.93 -2.23 -9.30
N SER A 262 18.98 -1.49 -8.19
CA SER A 262 18.55 -1.95 -6.87
C SER A 262 17.49 -0.98 -6.33
N CYS A 263 16.23 -1.40 -6.39
CA CYS A 263 15.07 -0.62 -6.00
C CYS A 263 14.64 -0.97 -4.58
N LEU A 264 14.56 0.01 -3.70
CA LEU A 264 14.08 -0.16 -2.32
C LEU A 264 12.67 0.39 -2.18
N VAL A 265 11.71 -0.47 -1.87
CA VAL A 265 10.29 -0.13 -1.67
C VAL A 265 9.86 -0.34 -0.23
N GLY A 266 10.27 -1.45 0.39
CA GLY A 266 9.95 -1.79 1.77
C GLY A 266 10.75 -0.95 2.77
N ALA A 267 10.04 -0.31 3.71
CA ALA A 267 10.63 0.52 4.75
C ALA A 267 10.49 -0.07 6.17
N THR A 268 10.21 -1.38 6.28
CA THR A 268 9.81 -2.04 7.53
C THR A 268 10.88 -2.06 8.62
N HIS A 269 12.14 -1.74 8.31
CA HIS A 269 13.25 -1.72 9.28
C HIS A 269 14.08 -0.42 9.19
N ILE A 270 13.40 0.75 9.22
CA ILE A 270 14.12 2.04 9.27
C ILE A 270 14.98 2.17 10.56
N GLU A 271 14.56 1.55 11.66
CA GLU A 271 15.35 1.56 12.91
C GLU A 271 16.66 0.77 12.81
N GLU A 272 16.70 -0.34 12.05
CA GLU A 272 17.96 -1.04 11.75
C GLU A 272 18.82 -0.31 10.70
N ARG A 273 18.25 0.64 9.97
CA ARG A 273 18.95 1.59 9.09
C ARG A 273 19.53 2.78 9.89
N GLY A 274 19.69 2.61 11.20
CA GLY A 274 20.22 3.58 12.14
C GLY A 274 21.31 4.45 11.51
N SER A 275 21.08 5.77 11.51
CA SER A 275 21.99 6.81 11.02
C SER A 275 22.35 6.72 9.54
N GLY A 276 21.35 7.01 8.66
CA GLY A 276 21.61 7.19 7.22
C GLY A 276 22.03 5.88 6.54
N PHE A 277 21.89 5.78 5.25
CA PHE A 277 22.31 4.65 4.39
C PHE A 277 23.77 4.17 4.56
N GLY A 278 24.38 4.39 5.74
CA GLY A 278 25.78 4.14 6.06
C GLY A 278 26.24 2.67 5.99
N GLY A 279 25.29 1.71 6.03
CA GLY A 279 25.60 0.28 5.86
C GLY A 279 25.69 -0.19 4.40
N THR A 280 25.22 0.60 3.44
CA THR A 280 25.19 0.23 2.01
C THR A 280 26.36 0.80 1.20
N ALA A 281 27.21 1.62 1.79
CA ALA A 281 28.32 2.30 1.11
C ALA A 281 29.40 1.37 0.53
N SER A 282 29.37 0.07 0.89
CA SER A 282 30.34 -0.94 0.44
C SER A 282 29.71 -2.12 -0.34
N LEU A 283 28.41 -2.04 -0.69
CA LEU A 283 27.77 -3.12 -1.44
C LEU A 283 28.26 -3.15 -2.89
N PRO A 284 28.56 -4.32 -3.46
CA PRO A 284 28.91 -4.44 -4.88
C PRO A 284 27.72 -4.10 -5.78
N GLY A 285 27.99 -3.60 -7.00
CA GLY A 285 26.96 -3.24 -7.96
C GLY A 285 26.40 -1.82 -7.77
N PRO A 286 25.17 -1.53 -8.22
CA PRO A 286 24.57 -0.21 -8.17
C PRO A 286 24.20 0.18 -6.73
N LYS A 287 24.27 1.48 -6.43
CA LYS A 287 23.79 1.98 -5.13
C LYS A 287 22.26 1.75 -5.03
N PRO A 288 21.77 1.17 -3.92
CA PRO A 288 20.33 1.04 -3.69
C PRO A 288 19.63 2.40 -3.72
N ALA A 289 18.52 2.48 -4.47
CA ALA A 289 17.72 3.69 -4.65
C ALA A 289 16.34 3.53 -4.01
N LEU A 290 15.95 4.48 -3.15
CA LEU A 290 14.62 4.51 -2.57
C LEU A 290 13.58 4.87 -3.64
N PHE A 291 12.54 4.07 -3.77
CA PHE A 291 11.40 4.32 -4.63
C PHE A 291 10.23 4.85 -3.81
N PHE A 292 9.91 6.13 -3.99
CA PHE A 292 8.76 6.75 -3.34
C PHE A 292 7.61 6.87 -4.34
N ALA A 293 6.70 5.91 -4.30
CA ALA A 293 5.61 5.76 -5.27
C ALA A 293 4.77 7.03 -5.52
N PRO A 294 4.43 7.87 -4.51
CA PRO A 294 3.67 9.09 -4.75
C PRO A 294 4.30 10.05 -5.77
N ASP A 295 5.62 10.21 -5.76
CA ASP A 295 6.31 11.11 -6.71
C ASP A 295 6.22 10.57 -8.14
N HIS A 296 6.35 9.26 -8.31
CA HIS A 296 6.20 8.60 -9.60
C HIS A 296 4.76 8.68 -10.12
N PHE A 297 3.74 8.61 -9.26
CA PHE A 297 2.36 8.85 -9.66
C PHE A 297 2.11 10.27 -10.13
N VAL A 298 2.68 11.27 -9.45
CA VAL A 298 2.59 12.67 -9.90
C VAL A 298 3.20 12.83 -11.29
N ALA A 299 4.37 12.23 -11.55
CA ALA A 299 5.02 12.24 -12.87
C ALA A 299 4.16 11.52 -13.93
N PHE A 300 3.65 10.34 -13.63
CA PHE A 300 2.80 9.55 -14.49
C PHE A 300 1.54 10.30 -14.92
N PHE A 301 0.80 10.89 -13.98
CA PHE A 301 -0.40 11.67 -14.31
C PHE A 301 -0.10 13.01 -14.98
N LYS A 302 1.09 13.57 -14.76
CA LYS A 302 1.55 14.74 -15.52
C LYS A 302 1.82 14.41 -16.98
N GLU A 303 2.32 13.22 -17.27
CA GLU A 303 2.64 12.73 -18.62
C GLU A 303 1.37 12.35 -19.40
N HIS A 304 0.49 11.52 -18.79
CA HIS A 304 -0.67 10.95 -19.47
C HIS A 304 -1.98 11.72 -19.25
N GLY A 305 -2.02 12.60 -18.25
CA GLY A 305 -3.27 13.22 -17.79
C GLY A 305 -4.13 12.26 -16.96
N ALA A 306 -5.12 12.84 -16.27
CA ALA A 306 -5.96 12.08 -15.33
C ALA A 306 -6.82 11.01 -16.02
N ASN A 307 -7.34 11.31 -17.23
CA ASN A 307 -8.24 10.39 -17.93
C ASN A 307 -7.51 9.18 -18.51
N GLU A 308 -6.49 9.40 -19.32
CA GLU A 308 -5.70 8.31 -19.94
C GLU A 308 -4.95 7.50 -18.89
N GLY A 309 -4.23 8.18 -17.97
CA GLY A 309 -3.54 7.50 -16.88
C GLY A 309 -4.47 6.69 -15.98
N GLY A 310 -5.68 7.22 -15.69
CA GLY A 310 -6.72 6.50 -14.97
C GLY A 310 -7.20 5.25 -15.70
N GLN A 311 -7.39 5.32 -17.03
CA GLN A 311 -7.77 4.16 -17.84
C GLN A 311 -6.67 3.11 -17.90
N MET A 312 -5.38 3.52 -18.02
CA MET A 312 -4.24 2.61 -17.99
C MET A 312 -4.18 1.86 -16.66
N ALA A 313 -4.28 2.57 -15.54
CA ALA A 313 -4.27 1.97 -14.21
C ALA A 313 -5.46 1.01 -14.02
N ALA A 314 -6.67 1.40 -14.45
CA ALA A 314 -7.85 0.55 -14.36
C ALA A 314 -7.77 -0.70 -15.24
N ALA A 315 -7.17 -0.61 -16.42
CA ALA A 315 -6.95 -1.78 -17.28
C ALA A 315 -5.98 -2.78 -16.63
N ALA A 316 -4.85 -2.28 -16.10
CA ALA A 316 -3.89 -3.10 -15.37
C ALA A 316 -4.51 -3.71 -14.09
N TRP A 317 -5.34 -2.94 -13.38
CA TRP A 317 -6.08 -3.41 -12.20
C TRP A 317 -6.99 -4.59 -12.51
N ARG A 318 -7.81 -4.49 -13.57
CA ARG A 318 -8.68 -5.61 -14.00
C ARG A 318 -7.87 -6.86 -14.36
N GLY A 319 -6.74 -6.69 -15.05
CA GLY A 319 -5.82 -7.79 -15.36
C GLY A 319 -5.24 -8.44 -14.11
N PHE A 320 -4.86 -7.62 -13.12
CA PHE A 320 -4.37 -8.10 -11.83
C PHE A 320 -5.45 -8.89 -11.06
N LEU A 321 -6.66 -8.34 -10.90
CA LEU A 321 -7.75 -9.03 -10.20
C LEU A 321 -8.03 -10.42 -10.79
N LYS A 322 -7.99 -10.53 -12.12
CA LYS A 322 -8.13 -11.83 -12.80
C LYS A 322 -6.98 -12.77 -12.47
N SER A 323 -5.77 -12.25 -12.34
CA SER A 323 -4.57 -13.08 -12.08
C SER A 323 -4.45 -13.56 -10.62
N VAL A 324 -5.15 -12.90 -9.69
CA VAL A 324 -5.14 -13.24 -8.26
C VAL A 324 -6.49 -13.80 -7.77
N GLU A 325 -7.37 -14.16 -8.70
CA GLU A 325 -8.69 -14.72 -8.35
C GLU A 325 -8.51 -16.01 -7.53
N GLY A 326 -9.13 -16.03 -6.34
CA GLY A 326 -9.01 -17.16 -5.40
C GLY A 326 -7.65 -17.29 -4.70
N ALA A 327 -6.69 -16.37 -4.92
CA ALA A 327 -5.37 -16.45 -4.28
C ALA A 327 -5.41 -16.07 -2.79
N VAL A 328 -6.41 -15.31 -2.36
CA VAL A 328 -6.56 -14.86 -0.97
C VAL A 328 -7.98 -15.13 -0.48
N ASP A 329 -8.09 -15.75 0.68
CA ASP A 329 -9.35 -15.91 1.39
C ASP A 329 -9.74 -14.60 2.06
N ILE A 330 -10.90 -14.06 1.70
CA ILE A 330 -11.43 -12.84 2.31
C ILE A 330 -12.10 -13.20 3.64
N VAL A 331 -11.60 -12.59 4.71
CA VAL A 331 -12.07 -12.81 6.08
C VAL A 331 -12.75 -11.54 6.60
N PRO A 332 -14.09 -11.42 6.50
CA PRO A 332 -14.80 -10.29 7.05
C PRO A 332 -14.87 -10.39 8.58
N GLN A 333 -14.64 -9.26 9.25
CA GLN A 333 -14.75 -9.13 10.70
C GLN A 333 -15.53 -7.86 11.05
N LYS A 334 -16.13 -7.79 12.24
CA LYS A 334 -16.97 -6.66 12.68
C LYS A 334 -16.41 -5.98 13.92
N GLY A 335 -16.53 -4.66 13.89
CA GLY A 335 -16.19 -3.78 15.00
C GLY A 335 -14.68 -3.43 15.06
N LEU A 336 -14.41 -2.28 15.69
CA LEU A 336 -13.04 -1.78 15.83
C LEU A 336 -12.17 -2.60 16.80
N ASP A 337 -12.76 -3.40 17.69
CA ASP A 337 -11.99 -4.36 18.48
C ASP A 337 -11.32 -5.43 17.61
N ALA A 338 -12.02 -5.90 16.56
CA ALA A 338 -11.43 -6.80 15.57
C ALA A 338 -10.28 -6.10 14.81
N ALA A 339 -10.47 -4.84 14.39
CA ALA A 339 -9.42 -4.06 13.76
C ALA A 339 -8.18 -3.93 14.65
N ARG A 340 -8.38 -3.58 15.92
CA ARG A 340 -7.32 -3.47 16.92
C ARG A 340 -6.56 -4.80 17.10
N THR A 341 -7.29 -5.89 17.26
CA THR A 341 -6.71 -7.23 17.44
C THR A 341 -5.89 -7.63 16.22
N THR A 342 -6.46 -7.51 15.03
CA THR A 342 -5.75 -7.82 13.77
C THR A 342 -4.49 -6.96 13.58
N PHE A 343 -4.57 -5.66 13.91
CA PHE A 343 -3.40 -4.78 13.85
C PHE A 343 -2.29 -5.27 14.79
N LEU A 344 -2.63 -5.61 16.03
CA LEU A 344 -1.66 -6.11 17.01
C LEU A 344 -1.05 -7.46 16.62
N GLU A 345 -1.83 -8.37 16.07
CA GLU A 345 -1.35 -9.65 15.52
C GLU A 345 -0.33 -9.42 14.39
N MET A 346 -0.63 -8.47 13.49
CA MET A 346 0.29 -8.12 12.40
C MET A 346 1.57 -7.46 12.89
N VAL A 347 1.50 -6.58 13.90
CA VAL A 347 2.69 -6.02 14.57
C VAL A 347 3.55 -7.14 15.16
N GLY A 348 2.92 -8.17 15.73
CA GLY A 348 3.60 -9.37 16.23
C GLY A 348 4.14 -10.33 15.16
N GLY A 349 3.98 -10.02 13.88
CA GLY A 349 4.44 -10.83 12.76
C GLY A 349 3.53 -12.01 12.40
N SER A 350 2.33 -12.11 12.99
CA SER A 350 1.37 -13.18 12.73
C SER A 350 0.52 -12.86 11.50
N VAL A 351 1.15 -12.82 10.32
CA VAL A 351 0.46 -12.51 9.05
C VAL A 351 0.42 -13.75 8.17
N ASP A 352 -0.81 -14.22 7.86
CA ASP A 352 -1.02 -15.22 6.84
C ASP A 352 -1.21 -14.51 5.48
N PRO A 353 -0.29 -14.66 4.52
CA PRO A 353 -0.39 -13.97 3.23
C PRO A 353 -1.58 -14.45 2.39
N ALA A 354 -2.13 -15.64 2.69
CA ALA A 354 -3.31 -16.18 2.02
C ALA A 354 -4.63 -15.60 2.55
N LYS A 355 -4.59 -14.73 3.58
CA LYS A 355 -5.78 -14.08 4.13
C LYS A 355 -5.83 -12.59 3.83
N GLY A 356 -7.01 -12.11 3.50
CA GLY A 356 -7.36 -10.70 3.38
C GLY A 356 -8.39 -10.30 4.44
N ILE A 357 -7.96 -9.56 5.46
CA ILE A 357 -8.85 -9.16 6.55
C ILE A 357 -9.57 -7.87 6.17
N VAL A 358 -10.88 -7.91 6.21
CA VAL A 358 -11.77 -6.76 5.98
C VAL A 358 -12.57 -6.49 7.25
N ILE A 359 -12.57 -5.24 7.67
CA ILE A 359 -13.27 -4.79 8.89
C ILE A 359 -14.46 -3.92 8.51
N GLU A 360 -15.61 -4.22 9.10
CA GLU A 360 -16.78 -3.34 9.17
C GLU A 360 -16.78 -2.72 10.58
N PRO A 361 -16.35 -1.45 10.74
CA PRO A 361 -16.10 -0.83 12.04
C PRO A 361 -17.38 -0.49 12.85
#